data_c3972cb3857e3da5984d230327307bf2
#
_entry.id   c3972cb3857e3da5984d230327307bf2
#
_cell.length_a   1.000
_cell.length_b   1.000
_cell.length_c   1.000
_cell.angle_alpha   90.00
_cell.angle_beta   90.00
_cell.angle_gamma   90.00
#
_symmetry.space_group_name_H-M   'P 1'
#
loop_
_entity.id
_entity.type
_entity.pdbx_description
1 polymer ?
#
loop_
_entity_poly.entity_id
_entity_poly.type
_entity_poly.pdbx_seq_one_letter_code
_entity_poly.pdbx_strand_id
1 'polypeptide(L)'
;MKRIKKNIPVVALLALLLSACGGGGSSSDGGSPLPAKTLSWAAPEAYTDNTTLNPMTDLDGFEIYVNETGSFSDGDTPSAVVSAVDPTTHTLTSSFNLANLSPYLSKGISYQVSMRAVAVTGLKSDFSPTASFSF
;
A
#
# COMPACT_ATOMS: atom_id res chain seq x y z
N MET A 1 12.41 -3.07 -23.17
CA MET A 1 12.28 -2.79 -21.72
C MET A 1 11.03 -3.46 -21.19
N LYS A 2 11.19 -4.38 -20.25
CA LYS A 2 10.04 -4.99 -19.58
C LYS A 2 9.49 -4.01 -18.55
N ARG A 3 8.23 -3.62 -18.72
CA ARG A 3 7.48 -2.85 -17.71
C ARG A 3 6.52 -3.78 -17.00
N ILE A 4 6.18 -3.48 -15.77
CA ILE A 4 5.12 -4.22 -15.07
C ILE A 4 3.77 -3.80 -15.67
N LYS A 5 2.96 -4.77 -16.05
CA LYS A 5 1.77 -4.56 -16.89
C LYS A 5 0.72 -3.65 -16.25
N LYS A 6 0.26 -2.67 -17.06
CA LYS A 6 -0.79 -1.72 -16.73
C LYS A 6 -2.18 -2.36 -16.50
N ASN A 7 -2.44 -3.49 -17.13
CA ASN A 7 -3.76 -4.12 -17.23
C ASN A 7 -3.85 -5.51 -16.60
N ILE A 8 -2.85 -5.92 -15.83
CA ILE A 8 -3.27 -6.82 -14.79
C ILE A 8 -4.13 -5.92 -13.93
N PRO A 9 -5.31 -6.37 -13.57
CA PRO A 9 -5.70 -5.91 -12.29
C PRO A 9 -4.54 -6.35 -11.39
N VAL A 10 -3.50 -5.51 -11.18
CA VAL A 10 -3.11 -5.34 -9.83
C VAL A 10 -4.42 -4.92 -9.26
N VAL A 11 -5.28 -5.91 -9.18
CA VAL A 11 -6.33 -5.88 -8.25
C VAL A 11 -5.55 -5.96 -6.97
N ALA A 12 -4.89 -4.87 -6.74
CA ALA A 12 -5.07 -4.36 -5.44
C ALA A 12 -6.58 -4.28 -5.31
N LEU A 13 -7.21 -5.39 -5.07
CA LEU A 13 -8.42 -5.41 -4.29
C LEU A 13 -7.94 -4.80 -2.98
N LEU A 14 -7.93 -3.47 -2.98
CA LEU A 14 -7.74 -2.66 -1.80
C LEU A 14 -9.01 -2.90 -0.99
N ALA A 15 -9.17 -4.12 -0.52
CA ALA A 15 -10.10 -4.44 0.51
C ALA A 15 -9.54 -3.78 1.77
N LEU A 16 -9.95 -2.55 1.99
CA LEU A 16 -9.88 -1.95 3.31
C LEU A 16 -10.77 -2.81 4.20
N LEU A 17 -10.23 -3.91 4.69
CA LEU A 17 -10.82 -4.61 5.80
C LEU A 17 -10.70 -3.69 7.01
N LEU A 18 -11.73 -2.92 7.21
CA LEU A 18 -11.98 -2.20 8.45
C LEU A 18 -12.19 -3.24 9.54
N SER A 19 -11.12 -3.76 10.10
CA SER A 19 -11.19 -4.36 11.42
C SER A 19 -11.38 -3.23 12.42
N ALA A 20 -12.57 -2.70 12.48
CA ALA A 20 -13.00 -1.86 13.57
C ALA A 20 -13.17 -2.74 14.80
N CYS A 21 -12.09 -3.05 15.46
CA CYS A 21 -12.19 -3.44 16.86
C CYS A 21 -12.51 -2.17 17.64
N GLY A 22 -13.80 -1.86 17.77
CA GLY A 22 -14.29 -0.75 18.54
C GLY A 22 -14.03 -1.00 20.01
N GLY A 23 -12.86 -0.67 20.50
CA GLY A 23 -12.67 -0.41 21.92
C GLY A 23 -13.27 0.94 22.26
N GLY A 24 -14.34 1.00 23.02
CA GLY A 24 -14.88 2.22 23.54
C GLY A 24 -13.83 3.01 24.29
N GLY A 25 -13.22 3.99 23.63
CA GLY A 25 -12.23 4.87 24.22
C GLY A 25 -12.90 6.06 24.85
N SER A 26 -12.72 6.24 26.14
CA SER A 26 -12.93 7.53 26.76
C SER A 26 -11.97 8.54 26.15
N SER A 27 -12.51 9.70 25.78
CA SER A 27 -11.76 10.85 25.32
C SER A 27 -10.76 11.31 26.36
N SER A 28 -9.48 11.18 26.08
CA SER A 28 -8.47 11.98 26.74
C SER A 28 -7.70 12.75 25.68
N ASP A 29 -7.71 14.05 25.81
CA ASP A 29 -6.97 14.98 24.97
C ASP A 29 -5.47 14.80 25.20
N GLY A 30 -4.84 14.04 24.38
CA GLY A 30 -3.40 13.83 24.47
C GLY A 30 -2.98 12.71 23.56
N GLY A 31 -2.86 12.99 22.27
CA GLY A 31 -2.10 12.18 21.34
C GLY A 31 -2.37 10.68 21.38
N SER A 32 -3.64 10.26 21.47
CA SER A 32 -3.96 8.84 21.33
C SER A 32 -3.43 8.32 20.00
N PRO A 33 -2.71 7.19 20.01
CA PRO A 33 -2.23 6.59 18.77
C PRO A 33 -3.40 6.34 17.83
N LEU A 34 -3.15 6.45 16.53
CA LEU A 34 -4.16 6.14 15.52
C LEU A 34 -4.57 4.67 15.63
N PRO A 35 -5.87 4.38 15.52
CA PRO A 35 -6.33 2.99 15.52
C PRO A 35 -5.75 2.23 14.32
N ALA A 36 -5.52 0.94 14.49
CA ALA A 36 -5.03 0.09 13.41
C ALA A 36 -5.99 0.14 12.20
N LYS A 37 -5.44 0.35 11.02
CA LYS A 37 -6.17 0.34 9.76
C LYS A 37 -5.36 -0.38 8.70
N THR A 38 -5.77 -1.58 8.33
CA THR A 38 -5.03 -2.44 7.43
C THR A 38 -5.33 -2.13 5.98
N LEU A 39 -4.28 -1.85 5.22
CA LEU A 39 -4.27 -1.85 3.77
C LEU A 39 -3.83 -3.24 3.31
N SER A 40 -4.61 -3.89 2.43
CA SER A 40 -4.27 -5.20 1.88
C SER A 40 -4.26 -5.16 0.35
N TRP A 41 -3.42 -6.00 -0.27
CA TRP A 41 -3.27 -6.06 -1.73
C TRP A 41 -2.87 -7.44 -2.21
N ALA A 42 -3.01 -7.65 -3.52
CA ALA A 42 -2.45 -8.78 -4.24
C ALA A 42 -1.26 -8.33 -5.10
N ALA A 43 -0.17 -9.08 -5.06
CA ALA A 43 1.00 -8.80 -5.88
C ALA A 43 0.74 -9.09 -7.36
N PRO A 44 1.39 -8.37 -8.29
CA PRO A 44 1.30 -8.68 -9.71
C PRO A 44 1.99 -10.00 -10.03
N GLU A 45 1.46 -10.74 -10.99
CA GLU A 45 1.96 -12.05 -11.43
C GLU A 45 2.47 -12.06 -12.88
N ALA A 46 2.51 -10.91 -13.54
CA ALA A 46 3.04 -10.80 -14.90
C ALA A 46 3.58 -9.40 -15.19
N TYR A 47 4.49 -9.34 -16.15
CA TYR A 47 4.99 -8.10 -16.76
C TYR A 47 4.07 -7.60 -17.87
N THR A 48 4.31 -6.38 -18.38
CA THR A 48 3.52 -5.79 -19.49
C THR A 48 3.62 -6.54 -20.80
N ASP A 49 4.67 -7.34 -20.98
CA ASP A 49 4.86 -8.20 -22.17
C ASP A 49 4.21 -9.59 -22.03
N ASN A 50 3.39 -9.78 -20.99
CA ASN A 50 2.75 -11.05 -20.61
C ASN A 50 3.69 -12.15 -20.11
N THR A 51 4.95 -11.87 -19.91
CA THR A 51 5.85 -12.84 -19.26
C THR A 51 5.48 -12.96 -17.78
N THR A 52 5.63 -14.17 -17.26
CA THR A 52 5.34 -14.45 -15.84
C THR A 52 6.28 -13.66 -14.93
N LEU A 53 5.72 -13.07 -13.91
CA LEU A 53 6.42 -12.43 -12.80
C LEU A 53 6.24 -13.29 -11.57
N ASN A 54 7.34 -13.70 -10.94
CA ASN A 54 7.28 -14.36 -9.64
C ASN A 54 7.46 -13.31 -8.55
N PRO A 55 6.40 -12.98 -7.80
CA PRO A 55 6.48 -11.90 -6.81
C PRO A 55 7.47 -12.19 -5.68
N MET A 56 7.81 -13.44 -5.41
CA MET A 56 8.78 -13.80 -4.37
C MET A 56 10.23 -13.54 -4.77
N THR A 57 10.53 -13.47 -6.07
CA THR A 57 11.90 -13.32 -6.58
C THR A 57 12.10 -12.10 -7.43
N ASP A 58 11.07 -11.64 -8.12
CA ASP A 58 11.16 -10.57 -9.11
C ASP A 58 10.78 -9.21 -8.55
N LEU A 59 10.08 -9.18 -7.42
CA LEU A 59 9.74 -7.94 -6.73
C LEU A 59 10.73 -7.62 -5.61
N ASP A 60 11.13 -6.36 -5.55
CA ASP A 60 11.89 -5.79 -4.45
C ASP A 60 10.96 -5.32 -3.33
N GLY A 61 9.89 -4.63 -3.69
CA GLY A 61 8.97 -4.10 -2.71
C GLY A 61 7.72 -3.45 -3.29
N PHE A 62 6.99 -2.82 -2.38
CA PHE A 62 5.81 -2.02 -2.69
C PHE A 62 5.99 -0.60 -2.14
N GLU A 63 5.64 0.38 -2.95
CA GLU A 63 5.55 1.78 -2.55
C GLU A 63 4.10 2.12 -2.23
N ILE A 64 3.88 2.74 -1.09
CA ILE A 64 2.56 3.17 -0.62
C ILE A 64 2.53 4.69 -0.64
N TYR A 65 1.54 5.27 -1.30
CA TYR A 65 1.36 6.71 -1.46
C TYR A 65 0.04 7.12 -0.82
N VAL A 66 0.08 8.15 0.00
CA VAL A 66 -1.10 8.69 0.70
C VAL A 66 -1.13 10.19 0.55
N ASN A 67 -2.27 10.72 0.15
CA ASN A 67 -2.56 12.16 0.19
C ASN A 67 -4.07 12.40 0.36
N GLU A 68 -4.46 13.66 0.40
CA GLU A 68 -5.86 14.05 0.56
C GLU A 68 -6.61 14.14 -0.78
N THR A 69 -5.90 14.24 -1.89
CA THR A 69 -6.48 14.53 -3.22
C THR A 69 -6.74 13.28 -4.06
N GLY A 70 -6.00 12.18 -3.82
CA GLY A 70 -6.04 10.98 -4.66
C GLY A 70 -5.31 11.12 -6.00
N SER A 71 -4.58 12.19 -6.20
CA SER A 71 -3.77 12.43 -7.39
C SER A 71 -2.31 12.07 -7.10
N PHE A 72 -1.77 11.10 -7.84
CA PHE A 72 -0.41 10.59 -7.67
C PHE A 72 0.35 10.63 -8.99
N SER A 73 1.64 10.94 -8.93
CA SER A 73 2.53 11.05 -10.08
C SER A 73 3.87 10.36 -9.85
N ASP A 74 4.59 10.11 -10.95
CA ASP A 74 5.91 9.46 -10.88
C ASP A 74 6.96 10.26 -10.09
N GLY A 75 6.74 11.56 -9.92
CA GLY A 75 7.62 12.43 -9.14
C GLY A 75 7.31 12.45 -7.64
N ASP A 76 6.25 11.81 -7.22
CA ASP A 76 5.86 11.82 -5.80
C ASP A 76 6.76 10.88 -4.98
N THR A 77 7.02 11.29 -3.74
CA THR A 77 7.72 10.46 -2.79
C THR A 77 6.73 9.51 -2.10
N PRO A 78 7.02 8.21 -2.03
CA PRO A 78 6.15 7.29 -1.31
C PRO A 78 6.09 7.63 0.18
N SER A 79 4.93 7.47 0.77
CA SER A 79 4.70 7.63 2.20
C SER A 79 5.31 6.48 3.01
N ALA A 80 5.36 5.30 2.41
CA ALA A 80 6.06 4.14 2.96
C ALA A 80 6.55 3.23 1.84
N VAL A 81 7.60 2.48 2.13
CA VAL A 81 8.12 1.41 1.28
C VAL A 81 8.20 0.14 2.12
N VAL A 82 7.66 -0.95 1.61
CA VAL A 82 7.70 -2.24 2.27
C VAL A 82 8.35 -3.29 1.37
N SER A 83 9.13 -4.19 1.95
CA SER A 83 9.75 -5.29 1.19
C SER A 83 8.68 -6.22 0.63
N ALA A 84 8.91 -6.75 -0.58
CA ALA A 84 7.99 -7.70 -1.20
C ALA A 84 7.89 -9.01 -0.43
N VAL A 85 8.99 -9.43 0.18
CA VAL A 85 9.05 -10.62 1.03
C VAL A 85 9.39 -10.21 2.46
N ASP A 86 8.58 -10.64 3.40
CA ASP A 86 8.83 -10.41 4.83
C ASP A 86 10.09 -11.17 5.24
N PRO A 87 11.11 -10.50 5.77
CA PRO A 87 12.38 -11.13 6.12
C PRO A 87 12.28 -12.10 7.31
N THR A 88 11.22 -12.02 8.10
CA THR A 88 11.02 -12.87 9.28
C THR A 88 10.25 -14.13 8.93
N THR A 89 9.16 -13.99 8.17
CA THR A 89 8.27 -15.11 7.83
C THR A 89 8.61 -15.76 6.50
N HIS A 90 9.43 -15.11 5.66
CA HIS A 90 9.74 -15.51 4.29
C HIS A 90 8.50 -15.69 3.40
N THR A 91 7.46 -14.93 3.69
CA THR A 91 6.21 -14.91 2.92
C THR A 91 6.04 -13.59 2.20
N LEU A 92 5.23 -13.60 1.13
CA LEU A 92 4.92 -12.39 0.38
C LEU A 92 4.17 -11.38 1.26
N THR A 93 4.67 -10.15 1.29
CA THR A 93 4.01 -9.05 2.01
C THR A 93 2.75 -8.64 1.25
N SER A 94 1.60 -8.67 1.92
CA SER A 94 0.30 -8.36 1.32
C SER A 94 -0.55 -7.42 2.15
N SER A 95 0.02 -6.84 3.21
CA SER A 95 -0.69 -5.89 4.07
C SER A 95 0.25 -4.90 4.75
N PHE A 96 -0.32 -3.77 5.13
CA PHE A 96 0.37 -2.71 5.86
C PHE A 96 -0.61 -1.98 6.79
N ASN A 97 -0.19 -1.66 8.00
CA ASN A 97 -0.99 -0.86 8.91
C ASN A 97 -0.77 0.64 8.63
N LEU A 98 -1.79 1.31 8.10
CA LEU A 98 -1.73 2.74 7.76
C LEU A 98 -1.48 3.63 8.97
N ALA A 99 -1.79 3.18 10.18
CA ALA A 99 -1.45 3.90 11.40
C ALA A 99 0.06 4.07 11.61
N ASN A 100 0.88 3.22 10.98
CA ASN A 100 2.34 3.35 11.01
C ASN A 100 2.87 4.58 10.26
N LEU A 101 2.01 5.26 9.49
CA LEU A 101 2.35 6.54 8.83
C LEU A 101 2.24 7.74 9.79
N SER A 102 1.79 7.55 11.03
CA SER A 102 1.85 8.59 12.06
C SER A 102 3.32 9.06 12.25
N PRO A 103 3.60 10.37 12.39
CA PRO A 103 2.68 11.48 12.69
C PRO A 103 2.10 12.21 11.47
N TYR A 104 2.32 11.71 10.26
CA TYR A 104 1.89 12.39 9.01
C TYR A 104 0.38 12.38 8.79
N LEU A 105 -0.35 11.45 9.43
CA LEU A 105 -1.79 11.32 9.31
C LEU A 105 -2.50 11.82 10.57
N SER A 106 -3.62 12.49 10.37
CA SER A 106 -4.44 13.06 11.45
C SER A 106 -5.83 12.44 11.47
N LYS A 107 -6.44 12.39 12.66
CA LYS A 107 -7.85 12.00 12.81
C LYS A 107 -8.77 13.05 12.18
N GLY A 108 -9.88 12.60 11.63
CA GLY A 108 -10.90 13.45 11.03
C GLY A 108 -10.58 13.96 9.63
N ILE A 109 -9.45 13.57 9.06
CA ILE A 109 -9.07 13.89 7.69
C ILE A 109 -9.34 12.67 6.80
N SER A 110 -9.93 12.90 5.63
CA SER A 110 -10.09 11.87 4.60
C SER A 110 -8.85 11.82 3.73
N TYR A 111 -8.26 10.64 3.61
CA TYR A 111 -7.08 10.37 2.78
C TYR A 111 -7.42 9.44 1.64
N GLN A 112 -6.60 9.50 0.60
CA GLN A 112 -6.57 8.54 -0.50
C GLN A 112 -5.25 7.79 -0.47
N VAL A 113 -5.29 6.50 -0.74
CA VAL A 113 -4.10 5.65 -0.83
C VAL A 113 -4.01 4.97 -2.19
N SER A 114 -2.82 4.90 -2.73
CA SER A 114 -2.47 4.12 -3.91
C SER A 114 -1.13 3.43 -3.72
N MET A 115 -0.85 2.43 -4.54
CA MET A 115 0.37 1.62 -4.44
C MET A 115 1.00 1.38 -5.80
N ARG A 116 2.29 1.09 -5.76
CA ARG A 116 3.07 0.57 -6.90
C ARG A 116 3.89 -0.62 -6.45
N ALA A 117 4.00 -1.63 -7.32
CA ALA A 117 5.00 -2.68 -7.17
C ALA A 117 6.32 -2.24 -7.79
N VAL A 118 7.42 -2.58 -7.17
CA VAL A 118 8.78 -2.28 -7.62
C VAL A 118 9.52 -3.59 -7.84
N ALA A 119 10.00 -3.81 -9.05
CA ALA A 119 10.80 -4.99 -9.38
C ALA A 119 12.24 -4.84 -8.90
N VAL A 120 12.94 -5.95 -8.70
CA VAL A 120 14.38 -5.96 -8.37
C VAL A 120 15.25 -5.26 -9.41
N THR A 121 14.75 -5.13 -10.65
CA THR A 121 15.38 -4.38 -11.73
C THR A 121 15.17 -2.87 -11.65
N GLY A 122 14.35 -2.39 -10.70
CA GLY A 122 13.95 -0.99 -10.56
C GLY A 122 12.73 -0.58 -11.38
N LEU A 123 12.15 -1.48 -12.16
CA LEU A 123 10.91 -1.21 -12.89
C LEU A 123 9.73 -1.07 -11.91
N LYS A 124 8.88 -0.08 -12.16
CA LYS A 124 7.68 0.19 -11.35
C LYS A 124 6.41 -0.10 -12.13
N SER A 125 5.40 -0.62 -11.44
CA SER A 125 4.05 -0.71 -11.98
C SER A 125 3.40 0.66 -12.09
N ASP A 126 2.28 0.75 -12.80
CA ASP A 126 1.39 1.90 -12.67
C ASP A 126 0.84 1.97 -11.23
N PHE A 127 0.30 3.12 -10.87
CA PHE A 127 -0.42 3.27 -9.61
C PHE A 127 -1.67 2.38 -9.60
N SER A 128 -1.92 1.74 -8.47
CA SER A 128 -3.18 1.04 -8.24
C SER A 128 -4.36 2.01 -8.22
N PRO A 129 -5.60 1.55 -8.41
CA PRO A 129 -6.78 2.34 -8.09
C PRO A 129 -6.69 2.88 -6.67
N THR A 130 -7.19 4.10 -6.46
CA THR A 130 -7.17 4.73 -5.15
C THR A 130 -8.26 4.17 -4.25
N ALA A 131 -7.99 4.11 -2.95
CA ALA A 131 -8.98 3.84 -1.93
C ALA A 131 -9.00 4.96 -0.89
N SER A 132 -10.18 5.28 -0.40
CA SER A 132 -10.37 6.32 0.61
C SER A 132 -10.32 5.72 2.01
N PHE A 133 -9.75 6.43 2.94
CA PHE A 133 -9.77 6.08 4.36
C PHE A 133 -9.69 7.32 5.26
N SER A 134 -10.06 7.15 6.50
CA SER A 134 -9.89 8.15 7.57
C SER A 134 -9.69 7.44 8.91
N PHE A 135 -9.21 8.16 9.89
CA PHE A 135 -9.10 7.69 11.28
C PHE A 135 -10.11 8.37 12.17
#